data_fc1214811184ff447f48c0ed67cf9a76
#
_entry.id   fc1214811184ff447f48c0ed67cf9a76
#
_cell.length_a   1.000
_cell.length_b   1.000
_cell.length_c   1.000
_cell.angle_alpha   90.00
_cell.angle_beta   90.00
_cell.angle_gamma   90.00
#
_symmetry.space_group_name_H-M   'P 1'
#
loop_
_entity.id
_entity.type
_entity.pdbx_description
1 polymer ?
#
loop_
_entity_poly.entity_id
_entity_poly.type
_entity_poly.pdbx_seq_one_letter_code
_entity_poly.pdbx_strand_id
1 'polypeptide(L)'
;TSVSRGLGDVYKRQPLKNDELIDHSLIFIVGPMARNTESLGMWPSAYNRGGARILDWTGLAGVPNVYNKATGAMFGVIYKEKTENKGDPAFSVSMNYVAEDGGDGDPVLGGMFTNNSRGNFLVQAGWGGEEYGVAFAYRYGQCGTGQRRGTNFMMDDSFNNECWRDVWNWTEKDLYQGDYIAERSERNSHNFALNGYWVPQETGWIPSVSVGYARSAITGSGFFKYSPVASQSWFVGLKWDDVFDVGNDLGVGFGMPNFATELAGGYTPNDANYLVELYASFQVTDNIQITPSVFWMSRPLGHYTANLSGDQDQNGASTFGIFGGLIQSVFRF
;
A
#
# COMPACT_ATOMS: atom_id res chain seq x y z
N THR A 1 25.12 0.27 14.34
CA THR A 1 24.48 -0.25 13.14
C THR A 1 23.54 -1.39 13.50
N SER A 2 22.26 -1.26 13.24
CA SER A 2 21.32 -2.38 13.38
C SER A 2 21.07 -2.99 12.00
N VAL A 3 21.19 -4.30 11.88
CA VAL A 3 20.71 -5.06 10.72
C VAL A 3 19.38 -5.66 11.12
N SER A 4 18.32 -5.31 10.42
CA SER A 4 17.02 -5.94 10.59
C SER A 4 16.84 -6.99 9.49
N ARG A 5 16.42 -8.20 9.87
CA ARG A 5 16.06 -9.27 8.94
C ARG A 5 14.59 -9.60 9.18
N GLY A 6 13.72 -9.15 8.28
CA GLY A 6 12.39 -9.73 8.14
C GLY A 6 12.41 -10.86 7.13
N LEU A 7 11.35 -11.68 7.06
CA LEU A 7 11.20 -12.72 6.03
C LEU A 7 11.23 -12.05 4.64
N GLY A 8 12.37 -12.12 3.97
CA GLY A 8 12.60 -11.60 2.62
C GLY A 8 13.20 -10.18 2.52
N ASP A 9 13.30 -9.43 3.63
CA ASP A 9 13.85 -8.07 3.58
C ASP A 9 15.23 -8.00 4.24
N VAL A 10 16.22 -7.48 3.53
CA VAL A 10 17.57 -7.23 4.05
C VAL A 10 17.92 -5.77 3.82
N TYR A 11 18.07 -5.00 4.89
CA TYR A 11 18.48 -3.60 4.81
C TYR A 11 19.38 -3.20 5.97
N LYS A 12 20.18 -2.16 5.75
CA LYS A 12 21.04 -1.55 6.76
C LYS A 12 20.51 -0.16 7.09
N ARG A 13 20.24 0.10 8.36
CA ARG A 13 19.97 1.42 8.91
C ARG A 13 21.23 1.97 9.56
N GLN A 14 21.60 3.17 9.23
CA GLN A 14 22.69 3.87 9.87
C GLN A 14 22.25 5.28 10.25
N PRO A 15 22.05 5.56 11.56
CA PRO A 15 21.92 6.93 12.02
C PRO A 15 23.28 7.62 11.97
N LEU A 16 23.32 8.81 11.43
CA LEU A 16 24.44 9.70 11.65
C LEU A 16 24.26 10.30 13.05
N LYS A 17 25.06 9.88 13.99
CA LYS A 17 25.20 10.57 15.26
C LYS A 17 26.13 11.76 15.06
N ASN A 18 25.60 12.96 15.07
CA ASN A 18 26.39 14.16 15.39
C ASN A 18 26.07 14.50 16.85
N ASP A 19 27.07 14.39 17.68
CA ASP A 19 26.99 14.81 19.06
C ASP A 19 26.83 16.34 19.13
N GLU A 20 25.86 16.77 19.94
CA GLU A 20 25.72 18.08 20.58
C GLU A 20 25.18 19.31 19.81
N LEU A 21 24.97 19.31 18.51
CA LEU A 21 24.55 20.55 17.81
C LEU A 21 23.34 20.46 16.89
N ILE A 22 22.70 19.29 16.74
CA ILE A 22 21.54 19.14 15.84
C ILE A 22 20.38 18.48 16.57
N ASP A 23 19.30 19.22 16.74
CA ASP A 23 18.02 18.75 17.30
C ASP A 23 17.26 17.79 16.35
N HIS A 24 17.97 17.11 15.46
CA HIS A 24 17.39 16.29 14.39
C HIS A 24 18.14 14.99 14.19
N SER A 25 17.45 13.96 13.72
CA SER A 25 18.08 12.72 13.29
C SER A 25 17.98 12.54 11.78
N LEU A 26 19.07 12.15 11.15
CA LEU A 26 19.13 11.77 9.75
C LEU A 26 19.48 10.28 9.67
N ILE A 27 18.65 9.49 8.99
CA ILE A 27 18.79 8.03 8.88
C ILE A 27 18.87 7.66 7.41
N PHE A 28 19.94 6.97 7.02
CA PHE A 28 20.08 6.38 5.69
C PHE A 28 19.74 4.91 5.73
N ILE A 29 19.03 4.44 4.71
CA ILE A 29 18.63 3.05 4.54
C ILE A 29 19.07 2.61 3.15
N VAL A 30 19.83 1.52 3.10
CA VAL A 30 20.28 0.91 1.85
C VAL A 30 20.14 -0.59 1.96
N GLY A 31 19.62 -1.24 0.95
CA GLY A 31 19.51 -2.69 0.92
C GLY A 31 19.29 -3.24 -0.48
N PRO A 32 19.77 -4.47 -0.75
CA PRO A 32 19.53 -5.14 -2.02
C PRO A 32 18.07 -5.60 -2.15
N MET A 33 17.37 -5.80 -1.02
CA MET A 33 15.97 -6.16 -0.95
C MET A 33 15.35 -5.53 0.29
N ALA A 34 14.58 -4.46 0.10
CA ALA A 34 13.88 -3.76 1.17
C ALA A 34 12.56 -3.18 0.65
N ARG A 35 11.63 -2.91 1.57
CA ARG A 35 10.31 -2.35 1.23
C ARG A 35 10.29 -0.84 1.37
N ASN A 36 9.62 -0.18 0.44
CA ASN A 36 9.44 1.28 0.52
C ASN A 36 8.78 1.74 1.83
N THR A 37 7.92 0.92 2.44
CA THR A 37 7.26 1.21 3.72
C THR A 37 8.16 1.08 4.94
N GLU A 38 9.37 0.52 4.81
CA GLU A 38 10.34 0.42 5.91
C GLU A 38 11.17 1.69 6.12
N SER A 39 11.10 2.64 5.20
CA SER A 39 11.82 3.91 5.28
C SER A 39 10.89 5.12 5.39
N LEU A 40 9.87 5.01 6.23
CA LEU A 40 8.96 6.12 6.54
C LEU A 40 9.39 6.83 7.82
N GLY A 41 9.26 8.16 7.84
CA GLY A 41 9.53 8.98 9.02
C GLY A 41 8.53 8.73 10.15
N MET A 42 7.28 8.42 9.80
CA MET A 42 6.23 8.01 10.73
C MET A 42 5.28 7.02 10.07
N TRP A 43 4.64 6.18 10.89
CA TRP A 43 3.52 5.37 10.42
C TRP A 43 2.22 6.17 10.59
N PRO A 44 1.42 6.37 9.53
CA PRO A 44 0.34 7.34 9.53
C PRO A 44 -1.02 6.76 10.00
N SER A 45 -1.02 5.78 10.88
CA SER A 45 -2.24 5.13 11.39
C SER A 45 -2.03 4.58 12.79
N ALA A 46 -3.01 4.74 13.65
CA ALA A 46 -3.07 4.10 14.96
C ALA A 46 -3.78 2.73 14.91
N TYR A 47 -4.60 2.49 13.88
CA TYR A 47 -5.42 1.29 13.75
C TYR A 47 -4.60 -0.01 13.74
N ASN A 48 -3.45 -0.03 13.08
CA ASN A 48 -2.56 -1.17 12.95
C ASN A 48 -1.16 -0.92 13.52
N ARG A 49 -1.04 -0.24 14.64
CA ARG A 49 0.22 -0.21 15.38
C ARG A 49 0.44 -1.56 16.06
N GLY A 50 1.50 -2.23 15.70
CA GLY A 50 2.02 -3.34 16.51
C GLY A 50 1.60 -4.75 16.15
N GLY A 51 1.06 -5.04 14.96
CA GLY A 51 1.11 -6.41 14.47
C GLY A 51 -0.16 -7.15 14.15
N ALA A 52 -1.33 -6.77 14.62
CA ALA A 52 -2.59 -7.34 14.15
C ALA A 52 -2.91 -6.82 12.75
N ARG A 53 -2.36 -7.47 11.73
CA ARG A 53 -2.60 -7.14 10.33
C ARG A 53 -3.50 -8.19 9.73
N ILE A 54 -4.79 -7.95 9.76
CA ILE A 54 -5.75 -8.93 9.30
C ILE A 54 -5.96 -8.77 7.81
N LEU A 55 -6.42 -7.62 7.36
CA LEU A 55 -6.44 -7.29 5.96
C LEU A 55 -5.28 -6.35 5.62
N ASP A 56 -4.57 -6.68 4.56
CA ASP A 56 -3.38 -5.91 4.17
C ASP A 56 -3.74 -4.48 3.72
N TRP A 57 -4.96 -4.25 3.29
CA TRP A 57 -5.46 -2.93 2.95
C TRP A 57 -5.52 -2.00 4.18
N THR A 58 -6.12 -2.44 5.28
CA THR A 58 -6.15 -1.68 6.54
C THR A 58 -4.76 -1.56 7.14
N GLY A 59 -3.93 -2.60 6.98
CA GLY A 59 -2.52 -2.60 7.34
C GLY A 59 -1.63 -1.63 6.55
N LEU A 60 -2.15 -1.05 5.47
CA LEU A 60 -1.51 -0.01 4.67
C LEU A 60 -2.17 1.37 4.89
N ALA A 61 -2.75 1.59 6.06
CA ALA A 61 -3.46 2.81 6.45
C ALA A 61 -4.59 3.20 5.46
N GLY A 62 -5.18 2.20 4.79
CA GLY A 62 -6.25 2.37 3.81
C GLY A 62 -5.83 2.99 2.47
N VAL A 63 -4.53 3.18 2.25
CA VAL A 63 -3.99 3.85 1.04
C VAL A 63 -2.93 3.00 0.32
N PRO A 64 -3.31 1.79 -0.14
CA PRO A 64 -2.40 0.79 -0.66
C PRO A 64 -1.73 1.17 -1.99
N ASN A 65 -2.24 2.17 -2.67
CA ASN A 65 -1.64 2.73 -3.87
C ASN A 65 -0.44 3.64 -3.59
N VAL A 66 -0.29 4.13 -2.36
CA VAL A 66 0.88 4.92 -1.93
C VAL A 66 1.84 4.07 -1.11
N TYR A 67 1.36 3.42 -0.04
CA TYR A 67 2.18 2.50 0.77
C TYR A 67 2.11 1.08 0.22
N ASN A 68 2.57 0.89 -1.01
CA ASN A 68 2.31 -0.31 -1.79
C ASN A 68 3.22 -1.50 -1.50
N LYS A 69 4.15 -1.39 -0.53
CA LYS A 69 5.14 -2.42 -0.21
C LYS A 69 6.01 -2.83 -1.43
N ALA A 70 6.30 -1.90 -2.33
CA ALA A 70 7.27 -2.16 -3.38
C ALA A 70 8.58 -2.65 -2.75
N THR A 71 9.08 -3.78 -3.23
CA THR A 71 10.22 -4.49 -2.62
C THR A 71 11.27 -4.74 -3.69
N GLY A 72 12.51 -4.35 -3.39
CA GLY A 72 13.64 -4.50 -4.31
C GLY A 72 14.88 -3.78 -3.80
N ALA A 73 15.82 -3.50 -4.70
CA ALA A 73 17.00 -2.71 -4.38
C ALA A 73 16.57 -1.29 -3.98
N MET A 74 16.94 -0.87 -2.77
CA MET A 74 16.43 0.35 -2.15
C MET A 74 17.55 1.26 -1.65
N PHE A 75 17.32 2.56 -1.85
CA PHE A 75 17.98 3.66 -1.14
C PHE A 75 16.89 4.55 -0.53
N GLY A 76 17.06 4.93 0.74
CA GLY A 76 16.12 5.81 1.44
C GLY A 76 16.80 6.70 2.46
N VAL A 77 16.18 7.84 2.74
CA VAL A 77 16.59 8.78 3.78
C VAL A 77 15.37 9.21 4.60
N ILE A 78 15.56 9.29 5.90
CA ILE A 78 14.59 9.79 6.85
C ILE A 78 15.24 10.94 7.63
N TYR A 79 14.60 12.09 7.59
CA TYR A 79 14.81 13.19 8.51
C TYR A 79 13.72 13.17 9.56
N LYS A 80 14.07 13.26 10.82
CA LYS A 80 13.11 13.33 11.93
C LYS A 80 13.62 14.31 12.97
N GLU A 81 12.74 15.22 13.37
CA GLU A 81 12.93 16.12 14.50
C GLU A 81 13.09 15.31 15.80
N LYS A 82 13.98 15.74 16.67
CA LYS A 82 14.08 15.22 18.02
C LYS A 82 13.10 15.97 18.92
N THR A 83 12.44 15.25 19.78
CA THR A 83 11.53 15.79 20.81
C THR A 83 12.16 15.61 22.18
N GLU A 84 11.81 16.47 23.11
CA GLU A 84 12.29 16.41 24.51
C GLU A 84 11.76 15.14 25.20
N ASN A 85 10.48 14.82 24.99
CA ASN A 85 9.87 13.64 25.56
C ASN A 85 9.56 12.60 24.47
N LYS A 86 9.62 11.34 24.87
CA LYS A 86 9.18 10.25 24.01
C LYS A 86 7.66 10.32 23.84
N GLY A 87 7.20 10.35 22.59
CA GLY A 87 5.78 10.41 22.29
C GLY A 87 5.28 11.80 21.87
N ASP A 88 6.05 12.85 22.14
CA ASP A 88 5.74 14.20 21.65
C ASP A 88 5.67 14.21 20.12
N PRO A 89 4.79 15.04 19.54
CA PRO A 89 4.71 15.19 18.10
C PRO A 89 6.01 15.73 17.51
N ALA A 90 6.51 15.03 16.50
CA ALA A 90 7.71 15.39 15.76
C ALA A 90 7.41 15.54 14.28
N PHE A 91 8.05 16.51 13.65
CA PHE A 91 8.08 16.62 12.20
C PHE A 91 9.04 15.59 11.60
N SER A 92 8.63 14.99 10.49
CA SER A 92 9.49 14.06 9.76
C SER A 92 9.27 14.18 8.25
N VAL A 93 10.37 14.02 7.52
CA VAL A 93 10.34 13.84 6.06
C VAL A 93 11.11 12.60 5.73
N SER A 94 10.56 11.77 4.87
CA SER A 94 11.26 10.61 4.35
C SER A 94 11.11 10.52 2.85
N MET A 95 12.15 10.02 2.19
CA MET A 95 12.12 9.68 0.77
C MET A 95 12.85 8.38 0.53
N ASN A 96 12.35 7.60 -0.40
CA ASN A 96 13.04 6.40 -0.84
C ASN A 96 12.78 6.11 -2.32
N TYR A 97 13.72 5.39 -2.90
CA TYR A 97 13.61 4.79 -4.21
C TYR A 97 13.79 3.29 -4.08
N VAL A 98 12.88 2.54 -4.66
CA VAL A 98 12.93 1.07 -4.75
C VAL A 98 12.86 0.67 -6.21
N ALA A 99 13.82 -0.11 -6.67
CA ALA A 99 13.78 -0.77 -7.96
C ALA A 99 13.38 -2.23 -7.75
N GLU A 100 12.17 -2.63 -8.15
CA GLU A 100 11.69 -3.99 -7.97
C GLU A 100 12.51 -4.98 -8.82
N ASP A 101 12.90 -4.57 -10.03
CA ASP A 101 13.77 -5.32 -10.92
C ASP A 101 15.25 -4.86 -10.84
N GLY A 102 15.61 -4.23 -9.71
CA GLY A 102 16.96 -3.64 -9.50
C GLY A 102 18.10 -4.63 -9.42
N GLY A 103 17.80 -5.92 -9.25
CA GLY A 103 18.78 -7.01 -9.26
C GLY A 103 19.14 -7.53 -10.66
N ASP A 104 18.45 -7.08 -11.71
CA ASP A 104 18.76 -7.45 -13.07
C ASP A 104 19.99 -6.68 -13.58
N GLY A 105 20.97 -7.40 -14.11
CA GLY A 105 22.18 -6.80 -14.67
C GLY A 105 22.03 -6.25 -16.08
N ASP A 106 20.93 -6.57 -16.77
CA ASP A 106 20.61 -6.06 -18.09
C ASP A 106 19.73 -4.79 -17.96
N PRO A 107 20.23 -3.60 -18.35
CA PRO A 107 19.45 -2.36 -18.26
C PRO A 107 18.22 -2.31 -19.17
N VAL A 108 18.12 -3.24 -20.13
CA VAL A 108 16.93 -3.41 -20.97
C VAL A 108 15.83 -4.15 -20.21
N LEU A 109 16.17 -5.05 -19.30
CA LEU A 109 15.23 -5.86 -18.53
C LEU A 109 14.98 -5.29 -17.13
N GLY A 110 15.94 -4.57 -16.55
CA GLY A 110 15.82 -4.07 -15.19
C GLY A 110 16.96 -3.11 -14.79
N GLY A 111 17.49 -3.27 -13.58
CA GLY A 111 18.56 -2.47 -13.02
C GLY A 111 18.05 -1.25 -12.23
N MET A 112 18.91 -0.69 -11.38
CA MET A 112 18.58 0.53 -10.64
C MET A 112 18.65 1.77 -11.55
N PHE A 113 17.71 2.69 -11.39
CA PHE A 113 17.63 3.96 -12.12
C PHE A 113 17.50 3.85 -13.65
N THR A 114 17.15 2.66 -14.15
CA THR A 114 16.84 2.45 -15.56
C THR A 114 15.36 2.73 -15.82
N ASN A 115 15.00 2.83 -17.09
CA ASN A 115 13.60 2.97 -17.48
C ASN A 115 12.79 1.67 -17.26
N ASN A 116 13.44 0.55 -16.99
CA ASN A 116 12.85 -0.77 -16.83
C ASN A 116 12.99 -1.33 -15.40
N SER A 117 13.38 -0.45 -14.45
CA SER A 117 13.63 -0.83 -13.07
C SER A 117 12.37 -1.21 -12.27
N ARG A 118 11.15 -1.01 -12.82
CA ARG A 118 9.90 -0.98 -12.04
C ARG A 118 10.05 -0.12 -10.80
N GLY A 119 10.59 1.09 -11.03
CA GLY A 119 11.00 2.02 -10.00
C GLY A 119 9.80 2.57 -9.23
N ASN A 120 9.94 2.64 -7.92
CA ASN A 120 8.99 3.29 -7.02
C ASN A 120 9.73 4.36 -6.23
N PHE A 121 9.33 5.61 -6.39
CA PHE A 121 9.83 6.73 -5.60
C PHE A 121 8.74 7.19 -4.64
N LEU A 122 8.98 7.11 -3.34
CA LEU A 122 8.03 7.49 -2.30
C LEU A 122 8.59 8.60 -1.45
N VAL A 123 7.81 9.67 -1.27
CA VAL A 123 8.08 10.77 -0.34
C VAL A 123 6.93 10.87 0.65
N GLN A 124 7.26 11.07 1.92
CA GLN A 124 6.29 11.36 2.97
C GLN A 124 6.76 12.55 3.80
N ALA A 125 5.86 13.48 4.06
CA ALA A 125 6.00 14.50 5.09
C ALA A 125 4.92 14.26 6.14
N GLY A 126 5.30 14.27 7.41
CA GLY A 126 4.37 14.00 8.49
C GLY A 126 4.73 14.72 9.78
N TRP A 127 3.73 14.97 10.58
CA TRP A 127 3.86 15.51 11.92
C TRP A 127 2.96 14.72 12.85
N GLY A 128 3.52 14.17 13.92
CA GLY A 128 2.75 13.36 14.84
C GLY A 128 3.57 12.65 15.89
N GLY A 129 2.88 12.19 16.92
CA GLY A 129 3.41 11.51 18.09
C GLY A 129 2.56 10.31 18.49
N GLU A 130 2.43 10.07 19.79
CA GLU A 130 1.64 8.96 20.31
C GLU A 130 0.13 9.23 20.24
N GLU A 131 -0.31 10.48 20.50
CA GLU A 131 -1.73 10.81 20.59
C GLU A 131 -2.37 11.15 19.25
N TYR A 132 -1.65 11.80 18.34
CA TYR A 132 -2.18 12.19 17.04
C TYR A 132 -1.08 12.33 16.00
N GLY A 133 -1.49 12.29 14.75
CA GLY A 133 -0.58 12.57 13.65
C GLY A 133 -1.31 12.76 12.33
N VAL A 134 -0.64 13.47 11.44
CA VAL A 134 -1.05 13.69 10.06
C VAL A 134 0.14 13.47 9.14
N ALA A 135 -0.09 12.85 8.00
CA ALA A 135 0.93 12.64 6.98
C ALA A 135 0.36 12.83 5.58
N PHE A 136 1.15 13.51 4.76
CA PHE A 136 0.96 13.56 3.32
C PHE A 136 2.04 12.73 2.66
N ALA A 137 1.68 11.93 1.67
CA ALA A 137 2.63 11.12 0.94
C ALA A 137 2.36 11.15 -0.57
N TYR A 138 3.43 11.06 -1.34
CA TYR A 138 3.41 10.96 -2.79
C TYR A 138 4.27 9.78 -3.22
N ARG A 139 3.72 8.93 -4.10
CA ARG A 139 4.47 7.84 -4.74
C ARG A 139 4.40 7.98 -6.26
N TYR A 140 5.56 7.96 -6.89
CA TYR A 140 5.69 7.77 -8.32
C TYR A 140 6.01 6.30 -8.60
N GLY A 141 5.19 5.65 -9.42
CA GLY A 141 5.44 4.30 -9.93
C GLY A 141 5.83 4.36 -11.38
N GLN A 142 6.99 3.84 -11.71
CA GLN A 142 7.52 3.77 -13.05
C GLN A 142 7.27 2.39 -13.64
N CYS A 143 6.92 2.35 -14.92
CA CYS A 143 6.83 1.09 -15.64
C CYS A 143 5.83 0.13 -14.99
N GLY A 144 4.58 0.35 -15.27
CA GLY A 144 3.47 -0.23 -14.53
C GLY A 144 2.94 0.71 -13.46
N THR A 145 1.78 0.41 -12.95
CA THR A 145 1.11 1.34 -12.02
C THR A 145 1.47 1.07 -10.57
N GLY A 146 1.92 -0.15 -10.25
CA GLY A 146 2.25 -0.57 -8.90
C GLY A 146 1.07 -0.47 -7.93
N GLN A 147 -0.16 -0.53 -8.44
CA GLN A 147 -1.36 -0.52 -7.61
C GLN A 147 -1.48 -1.83 -6.83
N ARG A 148 -1.98 -1.76 -5.62
CA ARG A 148 -2.14 -2.94 -4.75
C ARG A 148 -3.44 -2.87 -3.95
N ARG A 149 -3.96 -4.04 -3.55
CA ARG A 149 -5.09 -4.20 -2.64
C ARG A 149 -6.33 -3.42 -3.08
N GLY A 150 -6.81 -3.72 -4.25
CA GLY A 150 -7.99 -3.13 -4.83
C GLY A 150 -9.02 -4.16 -5.26
N THR A 151 -9.97 -3.72 -6.07
CA THR A 151 -10.86 -4.62 -6.81
C THR A 151 -10.07 -5.50 -7.77
N ASN A 152 -10.62 -6.65 -8.14
CA ASN A 152 -9.97 -7.53 -9.12
C ASN A 152 -9.72 -6.79 -10.44
N PHE A 153 -10.66 -5.95 -10.87
CA PHE A 153 -10.50 -5.12 -12.06
C PHE A 153 -9.30 -4.16 -11.96
N MET A 154 -9.17 -3.45 -10.82
CA MET A 154 -8.04 -2.52 -10.63
C MET A 154 -6.70 -3.24 -10.48
N MET A 155 -6.73 -4.52 -10.04
CA MET A 155 -5.53 -5.35 -9.82
C MET A 155 -5.19 -6.24 -11.02
N ASP A 156 -5.92 -6.13 -12.11
CA ASP A 156 -5.64 -6.91 -13.31
C ASP A 156 -4.23 -6.61 -13.84
N ASP A 157 -3.44 -7.66 -14.02
CA ASP A 157 -2.03 -7.56 -14.39
C ASP A 157 -1.85 -6.88 -15.75
N SER A 158 -2.82 -7.04 -16.65
CA SER A 158 -2.81 -6.38 -17.97
C SER A 158 -2.79 -4.86 -17.90
N PHE A 159 -3.22 -4.27 -16.75
CA PHE A 159 -3.20 -2.83 -16.52
C PHE A 159 -2.11 -2.39 -15.54
N ASN A 160 -1.67 -3.27 -14.65
CA ASN A 160 -1.02 -2.89 -13.41
C ASN A 160 0.49 -3.15 -13.35
N ASN A 161 0.95 -4.30 -13.80
CA ASN A 161 2.26 -4.81 -13.40
C ASN A 161 3.31 -4.93 -14.50
N GLU A 162 2.99 -4.68 -15.76
CA GLU A 162 3.92 -5.00 -16.83
C GLU A 162 4.71 -3.81 -17.34
N CYS A 163 6.05 -3.87 -17.20
CA CYS A 163 6.99 -3.03 -17.94
C CYS A 163 7.08 -3.42 -19.40
N TRP A 164 7.00 -4.70 -19.66
CA TRP A 164 7.04 -5.30 -20.97
C TRP A 164 5.72 -5.98 -21.25
N ARG A 165 5.19 -5.71 -22.38
CA ARG A 165 4.00 -6.34 -22.87
C ARG A 165 4.38 -7.27 -24.02
N ASP A 166 4.03 -8.52 -23.85
CA ASP A 166 4.11 -9.51 -24.93
C ASP A 166 2.96 -9.25 -25.91
N VAL A 167 3.27 -8.61 -27.02
CA VAL A 167 2.30 -8.43 -28.10
C VAL A 167 2.60 -9.46 -29.18
N TRP A 168 1.72 -10.44 -29.29
CA TRP A 168 1.72 -11.32 -30.47
C TRP A 168 1.14 -10.55 -31.64
N ASN A 169 1.98 -10.15 -32.58
CA ASN A 169 1.54 -9.52 -33.82
C ASN A 169 1.19 -10.62 -34.84
N TRP A 170 -0.09 -10.96 -34.88
CA TRP A 170 -0.61 -11.87 -35.91
C TRP A 170 -0.84 -11.06 -37.17
N THR A 171 0.11 -11.06 -38.08
CA THR A 171 -0.14 -10.62 -39.45
C THR A 171 -0.78 -11.76 -40.22
N GLU A 172 -1.78 -11.45 -41.03
CA GLU A 172 -2.52 -12.43 -41.85
C GLU A 172 -1.63 -13.35 -42.72
N LYS A 173 -0.35 -13.03 -42.82
CA LYS A 173 0.64 -13.74 -43.66
C LYS A 173 1.36 -14.87 -42.97
N ASP A 174 1.37 -14.88 -41.62
CA ASP A 174 2.21 -15.83 -40.86
C ASP A 174 1.36 -16.62 -39.85
N LEU A 175 0.51 -17.50 -40.38
CA LEU A 175 -0.25 -18.47 -39.57
C LEU A 175 0.66 -19.44 -38.75
N TYR A 176 1.98 -19.35 -38.88
CA TYR A 176 2.94 -20.26 -38.24
C TYR A 176 4.18 -19.57 -37.62
N GLN A 177 4.39 -18.28 -37.80
CA GLN A 177 5.50 -17.53 -37.22
C GLN A 177 5.04 -16.12 -36.87
N GLY A 178 4.36 -15.95 -35.72
CA GLY A 178 4.11 -14.66 -35.17
C GLY A 178 5.42 -14.07 -34.63
N ASP A 179 5.82 -12.90 -35.12
CA ASP A 179 6.93 -12.18 -34.51
C ASP A 179 6.53 -11.73 -33.11
N TYR A 180 7.26 -12.18 -32.12
CA TYR A 180 7.14 -11.76 -30.75
C TYR A 180 7.73 -10.34 -30.66
N ILE A 181 6.89 -9.35 -30.46
CA ILE A 181 7.32 -7.99 -30.21
C ILE A 181 7.03 -7.67 -28.75
N ALA A 182 8.08 -7.51 -27.97
CA ALA A 182 7.98 -6.96 -26.63
C ALA A 182 7.78 -5.43 -26.73
N GLU A 183 6.56 -4.96 -26.50
CA GLU A 183 6.29 -3.53 -26.39
C GLU A 183 6.44 -3.09 -24.96
N ARG A 184 7.26 -2.06 -24.75
CA ARG A 184 7.42 -1.45 -23.44
C ARG A 184 6.14 -0.71 -23.02
N SER A 185 5.67 -1.00 -21.81
CA SER A 185 4.64 -0.19 -21.17
C SER A 185 5.25 1.12 -20.69
N GLU A 186 4.84 2.24 -21.28
CA GLU A 186 5.23 3.57 -20.80
C GLU A 186 4.26 4.11 -19.74
N ARG A 187 3.53 3.23 -19.06
CA ARG A 187 2.60 3.65 -18.01
C ARG A 187 3.36 3.98 -16.74
N ASN A 188 2.97 5.12 -16.16
CA ASN A 188 3.49 5.59 -14.89
C ASN A 188 2.31 5.97 -14.00
N SER A 189 2.49 5.90 -12.69
CA SER A 189 1.45 6.29 -11.75
C SER A 189 1.92 7.40 -10.81
N HIS A 190 1.05 8.36 -10.59
CA HIS A 190 1.19 9.43 -9.61
C HIS A 190 0.16 9.21 -8.51
N ASN A 191 0.60 8.88 -7.31
CA ASN A 191 -0.25 8.46 -6.22
C ASN A 191 -0.06 9.40 -5.04
N PHE A 192 -1.15 9.96 -4.54
CA PHE A 192 -1.17 10.90 -3.43
C PHE A 192 -1.99 10.31 -2.28
N ALA A 193 -1.53 10.49 -1.05
CA ALA A 193 -2.26 10.10 0.13
C ALA A 193 -2.25 11.19 1.20
N LEU A 194 -3.36 11.28 1.92
CA LEU A 194 -3.51 12.04 3.15
C LEU A 194 -4.02 11.07 4.22
N ASN A 195 -3.30 10.99 5.33
CA ASN A 195 -3.64 10.15 6.46
C ASN A 195 -3.62 10.96 7.74
N GLY A 196 -4.45 10.56 8.69
CA GLY A 196 -4.44 11.11 10.04
C GLY A 196 -4.91 10.10 11.05
N TYR A 197 -4.48 10.27 12.29
CA TYR A 197 -4.96 9.48 13.41
C TYR A 197 -5.02 10.31 14.69
N TRP A 198 -5.89 9.85 15.57
CA TRP A 198 -6.01 10.35 16.93
C TRP A 198 -6.18 9.17 17.88
N VAL A 199 -5.50 9.22 19.03
CA VAL A 199 -5.53 8.22 20.09
C VAL A 199 -5.92 8.93 21.39
N PRO A 200 -6.97 8.51 22.11
CA PRO A 200 -7.31 9.09 23.40
C PRO A 200 -6.20 8.83 24.43
N GLN A 201 -6.02 9.75 25.36
CA GLN A 201 -5.01 9.64 26.42
C GLN A 201 -5.30 8.48 27.38
N GLU A 202 -6.57 8.19 27.58
CA GLU A 202 -7.03 7.11 28.46
C GLU A 202 -7.76 6.04 27.65
N THR A 203 -7.48 4.79 27.94
CA THR A 203 -8.22 3.65 27.39
C THR A 203 -9.64 3.62 27.93
N GLY A 204 -10.61 3.24 27.12
CA GLY A 204 -12.00 3.19 27.53
C GLY A 204 -12.99 3.08 26.36
N TRP A 205 -14.16 3.69 26.50
CA TRP A 205 -15.21 3.63 25.49
C TRP A 205 -14.91 4.42 24.21
N ILE A 206 -14.00 5.38 24.28
CA ILE A 206 -13.64 6.21 23.13
C ILE A 206 -12.53 5.51 22.36
N PRO A 207 -12.77 5.11 21.10
CA PRO A 207 -11.73 4.45 20.31
C PRO A 207 -10.67 5.44 19.80
N SER A 208 -9.50 4.95 19.51
CA SER A 208 -8.60 5.63 18.59
C SER A 208 -9.21 5.64 17.19
N VAL A 209 -8.97 6.72 16.45
CA VAL A 209 -9.50 6.92 15.11
C VAL A 209 -8.35 7.04 14.12
N SER A 210 -8.43 6.35 13.01
CA SER A 210 -7.50 6.50 11.89
C SER A 210 -8.27 6.72 10.60
N VAL A 211 -7.80 7.64 9.78
CA VAL A 211 -8.40 7.94 8.48
C VAL A 211 -7.32 7.96 7.41
N GLY A 212 -7.68 7.52 6.22
CA GLY A 212 -6.82 7.57 5.06
C GLY A 212 -7.62 7.81 3.79
N TYR A 213 -7.06 8.63 2.90
CA TYR A 213 -7.57 8.85 1.56
C TYR A 213 -6.42 8.87 0.57
N ALA A 214 -6.56 8.19 -0.54
CA ALA A 214 -5.60 8.28 -1.62
C ALA A 214 -6.28 8.39 -3.00
N ARG A 215 -5.58 9.06 -3.89
CA ARG A 215 -5.93 9.18 -5.30
C ARG A 215 -4.71 8.90 -6.16
N SER A 216 -4.95 8.20 -7.27
CA SER A 216 -3.94 7.92 -8.27
C SER A 216 -4.36 8.44 -9.63
N ALA A 217 -3.39 8.95 -10.37
CA ALA A 217 -3.50 9.22 -11.80
C ALA A 217 -2.48 8.34 -12.52
N ILE A 218 -2.91 7.68 -13.58
CA ILE A 218 -2.06 6.81 -14.40
C ILE A 218 -1.86 7.52 -15.72
N THR A 219 -0.61 7.73 -16.10
CA THR A 219 -0.17 8.47 -17.28
C THR A 219 0.69 7.61 -18.19
N GLY A 220 0.92 8.03 -19.41
CA GLY A 220 1.77 7.36 -20.37
C GLY A 220 1.05 6.94 -21.65
N SER A 221 1.62 5.99 -22.37
CA SER A 221 1.08 5.45 -23.63
C SER A 221 0.71 3.97 -23.50
N GLY A 222 0.10 3.43 -24.53
CA GLY A 222 -0.26 2.00 -24.57
C GLY A 222 -1.52 1.65 -23.79
N PHE A 223 -2.41 2.61 -23.50
CA PHE A 223 -3.71 2.31 -22.92
C PHE A 223 -4.63 1.61 -23.89
N PHE A 224 -5.17 0.50 -23.45
CA PHE A 224 -6.35 -0.05 -24.11
C PHE A 224 -7.57 0.81 -23.80
N LYS A 225 -8.53 0.79 -24.71
CA LYS A 225 -9.88 1.24 -24.41
C LYS A 225 -10.34 0.56 -23.13
N TYR A 226 -10.84 1.36 -22.17
CA TYR A 226 -11.28 0.91 -20.85
C TYR A 226 -10.18 0.53 -19.83
N SER A 227 -8.89 0.79 -20.10
CA SER A 227 -7.88 0.69 -19.04
C SER A 227 -8.12 1.72 -17.94
N PRO A 228 -7.93 1.39 -16.64
CA PRO A 228 -7.99 2.37 -15.57
C PRO A 228 -6.94 3.48 -15.76
N VAL A 229 -7.37 4.74 -15.68
CA VAL A 229 -6.49 5.93 -15.74
C VAL A 229 -6.52 6.75 -14.46
N ALA A 230 -7.51 6.53 -13.60
CA ALA A 230 -7.54 7.09 -12.26
C ALA A 230 -8.16 6.09 -11.28
N SER A 231 -7.67 6.12 -10.05
CA SER A 231 -8.21 5.32 -8.95
C SER A 231 -8.20 6.08 -7.65
N GLN A 232 -8.92 5.57 -6.67
CA GLN A 232 -8.91 6.09 -5.30
C GLN A 232 -9.15 4.97 -4.27
N SER A 233 -8.80 5.28 -3.02
CA SER A 233 -9.12 4.46 -1.85
C SER A 233 -9.36 5.36 -0.67
N TRP A 234 -10.15 4.89 0.30
CA TRP A 234 -10.35 5.59 1.57
C TRP A 234 -10.68 4.61 2.69
N PHE A 235 -10.38 5.02 3.90
CA PHE A 235 -10.44 4.17 5.07
C PHE A 235 -10.77 4.99 6.32
N VAL A 236 -11.58 4.39 7.19
CA VAL A 236 -11.81 4.80 8.57
C VAL A 236 -11.61 3.57 9.45
N GLY A 237 -10.72 3.67 10.42
CA GLY A 237 -10.44 2.63 11.41
C GLY A 237 -10.72 3.13 12.82
N LEU A 238 -11.43 2.34 13.58
CA LEU A 238 -11.70 2.54 15.02
C LEU A 238 -11.05 1.42 15.79
N LYS A 239 -10.25 1.75 16.80
CA LYS A 239 -9.57 0.76 17.62
C LYS A 239 -9.74 1.10 19.09
N TRP A 240 -10.15 0.11 19.87
CA TRP A 240 -10.20 0.16 21.33
C TRP A 240 -9.03 -0.66 21.86
N ASP A 241 -8.24 -0.04 22.70
CA ASP A 241 -7.14 -0.69 23.41
C ASP A 241 -7.64 -1.20 24.78
N ASP A 242 -7.01 -2.26 25.28
CA ASP A 242 -7.27 -2.86 26.62
C ASP A 242 -8.73 -3.32 26.82
N VAL A 243 -9.35 -3.88 25.78
CA VAL A 243 -10.73 -4.38 25.83
C VAL A 243 -10.77 -5.72 26.55
N PHE A 244 -11.62 -5.83 27.57
CA PHE A 244 -11.79 -7.00 28.46
C PHE A 244 -10.60 -7.26 29.39
N ASP A 245 -9.37 -7.08 28.93
CA ASP A 245 -8.13 -7.21 29.71
C ASP A 245 -7.01 -6.42 29.04
N VAL A 246 -5.99 -6.06 29.83
CA VAL A 246 -4.83 -5.29 29.38
C VAL A 246 -4.09 -6.04 28.27
N GLY A 247 -3.82 -5.35 27.16
CA GLY A 247 -3.13 -5.87 25.99
C GLY A 247 -4.05 -6.50 24.93
N ASN A 248 -5.36 -6.55 25.18
CA ASN A 248 -6.34 -6.95 24.17
C ASN A 248 -6.83 -5.76 23.37
N ASP A 249 -7.02 -5.93 22.08
CA ASP A 249 -7.51 -4.89 21.17
C ASP A 249 -8.79 -5.32 20.46
N LEU A 250 -9.68 -4.38 20.21
CA LEU A 250 -10.81 -4.54 19.31
C LEU A 250 -10.71 -3.51 18.20
N GLY A 251 -10.88 -3.92 16.95
CA GLY A 251 -10.83 -2.99 15.82
C GLY A 251 -11.95 -3.18 14.83
N VAL A 252 -12.45 -2.05 14.30
CA VAL A 252 -13.42 -1.99 13.20
C VAL A 252 -12.85 -1.12 12.11
N GLY A 253 -12.67 -1.68 10.92
CA GLY A 253 -12.23 -0.98 9.72
C GLY A 253 -13.35 -0.92 8.68
N PHE A 254 -13.53 0.25 8.09
CA PHE A 254 -14.51 0.48 7.04
C PHE A 254 -13.96 1.37 5.95
N GLY A 255 -14.29 1.10 4.69
CA GLY A 255 -13.95 1.96 3.57
C GLY A 255 -14.02 1.26 2.22
N MET A 256 -13.26 1.79 1.30
CA MET A 256 -13.15 1.27 -0.06
C MET A 256 -11.67 1.05 -0.38
N PRO A 257 -11.23 -0.20 -0.56
CA PRO A 257 -9.91 -0.48 -1.10
C PRO A 257 -9.76 0.13 -2.49
N ASN A 258 -8.55 0.10 -3.04
CA ASN A 258 -8.27 0.79 -4.30
C ASN A 258 -9.21 0.34 -5.43
N PHE A 259 -9.92 1.28 -6.03
CA PHE A 259 -10.88 1.07 -7.11
C PHE A 259 -10.72 2.13 -8.20
N ALA A 260 -11.02 1.74 -9.44
CA ALA A 260 -10.95 2.65 -10.58
C ALA A 260 -12.08 3.68 -10.54
N THR A 261 -11.76 4.92 -10.86
CA THR A 261 -12.71 6.04 -10.93
C THR A 261 -12.88 6.60 -12.33
N GLU A 262 -11.93 6.32 -13.22
CA GLU A 262 -11.95 6.75 -14.60
C GLU A 262 -11.22 5.74 -15.49
N LEU A 263 -11.74 5.54 -16.70
CA LEU A 263 -11.16 4.68 -17.72
C LEU A 263 -10.69 5.49 -18.93
N ALA A 264 -9.73 4.95 -19.65
CA ALA A 264 -9.25 5.50 -20.91
C ALA A 264 -10.42 5.69 -21.89
N GLY A 265 -10.48 6.88 -22.50
CA GLY A 265 -11.59 7.30 -23.36
C GLY A 265 -12.71 8.05 -22.62
N GLY A 266 -12.52 8.38 -21.34
CA GLY A 266 -13.47 9.19 -20.55
C GLY A 266 -14.67 8.39 -20.03
N TYR A 267 -14.56 7.06 -19.95
CA TYR A 267 -15.61 6.22 -19.41
C TYR A 267 -15.53 6.15 -17.88
N THR A 268 -16.67 6.06 -17.21
CA THR A 268 -16.78 5.84 -15.77
C THR A 268 -16.94 4.35 -15.48
N PRO A 269 -16.02 3.72 -14.73
CA PRO A 269 -16.16 2.32 -14.36
C PRO A 269 -17.21 2.14 -13.26
N ASN A 270 -17.85 0.98 -13.25
CA ASN A 270 -18.68 0.54 -12.12
C ASN A 270 -17.81 -0.31 -11.16
N ASP A 271 -16.79 0.28 -10.56
CA ASP A 271 -15.73 -0.43 -9.83
C ASP A 271 -15.77 -0.21 -8.30
N ALA A 272 -16.66 0.65 -7.82
CA ALA A 272 -16.78 0.92 -6.39
C ALA A 272 -17.12 -0.34 -5.59
N ASN A 273 -16.40 -0.57 -4.50
CA ASN A 273 -16.63 -1.66 -3.56
C ASN A 273 -16.47 -1.18 -2.12
N TYR A 274 -17.23 -1.73 -1.20
CA TYR A 274 -17.09 -1.48 0.23
C TYR A 274 -16.47 -2.68 0.92
N LEU A 275 -15.67 -2.40 1.93
CA LEU A 275 -15.07 -3.41 2.80
C LEU A 275 -15.28 -3.02 4.25
N VAL A 276 -15.70 -3.99 5.05
CA VAL A 276 -15.82 -3.89 6.51
C VAL A 276 -14.97 -5.00 7.11
N GLU A 277 -14.17 -4.68 8.11
CA GLU A 277 -13.37 -5.60 8.89
C GLU A 277 -13.69 -5.42 10.37
N LEU A 278 -13.82 -6.53 11.08
CA LEU A 278 -13.91 -6.57 12.53
C LEU A 278 -12.89 -7.59 13.04
N TYR A 279 -12.06 -7.20 14.00
CA TYR A 279 -11.14 -8.12 14.67
C TYR A 279 -11.12 -7.91 16.19
N ALA A 280 -10.77 -8.95 16.90
CA ALA A 280 -10.42 -8.88 18.31
C ALA A 280 -9.04 -9.55 18.50
N SER A 281 -8.11 -8.85 19.12
CA SER A 281 -6.76 -9.36 19.36
C SER A 281 -6.62 -9.70 20.84
N PHE A 282 -6.27 -10.95 21.15
CA PHE A 282 -6.12 -11.46 22.51
C PHE A 282 -4.65 -11.74 22.78
N GLN A 283 -4.09 -11.10 23.80
CA GLN A 283 -2.78 -11.43 24.34
C GLN A 283 -2.93 -12.61 25.29
N VAL A 284 -2.71 -13.83 24.80
CA VAL A 284 -2.91 -15.07 25.56
C VAL A 284 -1.78 -15.31 26.57
N THR A 285 -0.55 -14.97 26.18
CA THR A 285 0.64 -14.94 27.04
C THR A 285 1.56 -13.82 26.56
N ASP A 286 2.62 -13.49 27.29
CA ASP A 286 3.61 -12.48 26.87
C ASP A 286 4.16 -12.76 25.46
N ASN A 287 4.14 -14.00 25.02
CA ASN A 287 4.73 -14.47 23.79
C ASN A 287 3.72 -14.91 22.73
N ILE A 288 2.42 -15.00 23.06
CA ILE A 288 1.39 -15.54 22.16
C ILE A 288 0.24 -14.56 22.06
N GLN A 289 -0.05 -14.13 20.84
CA GLN A 289 -1.21 -13.31 20.50
C GLN A 289 -2.06 -14.04 19.47
N ILE A 290 -3.38 -14.07 19.66
CA ILE A 290 -4.35 -14.67 18.75
C ILE A 290 -5.37 -13.61 18.34
N THR A 291 -5.58 -13.47 17.04
CA THR A 291 -6.46 -12.45 16.50
C THR A 291 -7.46 -13.07 15.52
N PRO A 292 -8.66 -13.48 15.97
CA PRO A 292 -9.78 -13.76 15.10
C PRO A 292 -10.27 -12.49 14.41
N SER A 293 -10.69 -12.64 13.17
CA SER A 293 -11.24 -11.57 12.36
C SER A 293 -12.33 -12.07 11.43
N VAL A 294 -13.28 -11.21 11.15
CA VAL A 294 -14.29 -11.40 10.12
C VAL A 294 -14.30 -10.18 9.22
N PHE A 295 -14.61 -10.38 7.96
CA PHE A 295 -14.72 -9.29 7.01
C PHE A 295 -15.84 -9.55 6.01
N TRP A 296 -16.39 -8.46 5.51
CA TRP A 296 -17.31 -8.44 4.39
C TRP A 296 -16.83 -7.48 3.33
N MET A 297 -16.93 -7.91 2.07
CA MET A 297 -16.58 -7.10 0.91
C MET A 297 -17.71 -7.15 -0.11
N SER A 298 -18.21 -5.99 -0.51
CA SER A 298 -19.12 -5.89 -1.65
C SER A 298 -18.31 -5.90 -2.94
N ARG A 299 -18.84 -6.53 -3.98
CA ARG A 299 -18.31 -6.46 -5.36
C ARG A 299 -16.78 -6.62 -5.46
N PRO A 300 -16.20 -7.72 -4.97
CA PRO A 300 -14.76 -7.93 -4.93
C PRO A 300 -14.10 -7.92 -6.32
N LEU A 301 -14.87 -8.28 -7.35
CA LEU A 301 -14.41 -8.24 -8.75
C LEU A 301 -14.52 -6.83 -9.36
N GLY A 302 -15.11 -5.87 -8.63
CA GLY A 302 -15.29 -4.51 -9.09
C GLY A 302 -16.07 -4.43 -10.38
N HIS A 303 -15.54 -3.79 -11.41
CA HIS A 303 -16.16 -3.64 -12.72
C HIS A 303 -16.51 -4.98 -13.39
N TYR A 304 -15.76 -6.05 -13.13
CA TYR A 304 -16.05 -7.38 -13.67
C TYR A 304 -17.27 -8.06 -13.04
N THR A 305 -17.79 -7.54 -11.94
CA THR A 305 -18.96 -8.13 -11.26
C THR A 305 -20.20 -8.19 -12.17
N ALA A 306 -20.37 -7.23 -13.06
CA ALA A 306 -21.48 -7.20 -14.01
C ALA A 306 -21.48 -8.40 -14.98
N ASN A 307 -20.31 -8.93 -15.30
CA ASN A 307 -20.17 -10.03 -16.26
C ASN A 307 -20.54 -11.40 -15.67
N LEU A 308 -20.55 -11.55 -14.35
CA LEU A 308 -20.88 -12.82 -13.69
C LEU A 308 -22.39 -13.13 -13.67
N SER A 309 -23.23 -12.10 -13.70
CA SER A 309 -24.69 -12.27 -13.63
C SER A 309 -25.33 -12.69 -14.97
N GLY A 310 -24.56 -12.78 -16.05
CA GLY A 310 -25.09 -13.05 -17.39
C GLY A 310 -25.96 -11.91 -17.95
N ASP A 311 -26.07 -10.83 -17.19
CA ASP A 311 -26.81 -9.64 -17.57
C ASP A 311 -25.90 -8.74 -18.38
N GLN A 312 -26.10 -8.70 -19.68
CA GLN A 312 -25.33 -7.87 -20.60
C GLN A 312 -25.69 -6.39 -20.52
N ASP A 313 -26.61 -6.04 -19.62
CA ASP A 313 -26.90 -4.65 -19.33
C ASP A 313 -25.72 -4.04 -18.56
N GLN A 314 -25.02 -3.14 -19.19
CA GLN A 314 -23.86 -2.43 -18.67
C GLN A 314 -24.14 -1.59 -17.40
N ASN A 315 -25.32 -1.63 -16.87
CA ASN A 315 -25.74 -0.99 -15.63
C ASN A 315 -25.37 -1.76 -14.35
N GLY A 316 -24.72 -2.91 -14.48
CA GLY A 316 -23.94 -3.60 -13.45
C GLY A 316 -24.53 -3.63 -12.03
N ALA A 317 -25.82 -3.96 -11.91
CA ALA A 317 -26.52 -4.02 -10.63
C ALA A 317 -26.24 -5.31 -9.81
N SER A 318 -25.24 -6.09 -10.19
CA SER A 318 -24.88 -7.29 -9.42
C SER A 318 -24.31 -6.90 -8.05
N THR A 319 -24.97 -7.35 -7.00
CA THR A 319 -24.62 -7.12 -5.60
C THR A 319 -23.87 -8.31 -4.99
N PHE A 320 -23.04 -8.98 -5.78
CA PHE A 320 -22.21 -10.05 -5.28
C PHE A 320 -21.28 -9.55 -4.17
N GLY A 321 -21.36 -10.15 -2.99
CA GLY A 321 -20.51 -9.86 -1.84
C GLY A 321 -19.86 -11.11 -1.31
N ILE A 322 -18.69 -10.95 -0.67
CA ILE A 322 -17.99 -12.04 0.02
C ILE A 322 -17.98 -11.75 1.51
N PHE A 323 -18.25 -12.79 2.30
CA PHE A 323 -17.99 -12.81 3.73
C PHE A 323 -16.88 -13.82 4.01
N GLY A 324 -15.93 -13.44 4.83
CA GLY A 324 -14.80 -14.29 5.20
C GLY A 324 -14.37 -14.09 6.63
N GLY A 325 -13.59 -15.05 7.12
CA GLY A 325 -12.97 -14.98 8.43
C GLY A 325 -11.57 -15.53 8.39
N LEU A 326 -10.71 -15.01 9.25
CA LEU A 326 -9.35 -15.52 9.46
C LEU A 326 -9.00 -15.52 10.95
N ILE A 327 -8.02 -16.34 11.30
CA ILE A 327 -7.41 -16.35 12.63
C ILE A 327 -5.90 -16.18 12.42
N GLN A 328 -5.34 -15.11 12.96
CA GLN A 328 -3.90 -14.91 13.00
C GLN A 328 -3.35 -15.32 14.36
N SER A 329 -2.25 -16.06 14.38
CA SER A 329 -1.49 -16.36 15.60
C SER A 329 -0.08 -15.82 15.44
N VAL A 330 0.38 -15.04 16.42
CA VAL A 330 1.73 -14.47 16.47
C VAL A 330 2.45 -15.07 17.66
N PHE A 331 3.61 -15.65 17.40
CA PHE A 331 4.53 -16.17 18.41
C PHE A 331 5.79 -15.30 18.43
N ARG A 332 6.22 -14.88 19.62
CA ARG A 332 7.44 -14.12 19.84
C ARG A 332 8.39 -14.97 20.70
N PHE A 333 9.61 -15.19 20.21
CA PHE A 333 10.66 -15.99 20.87
C PHE A 333 11.83 -15.13 21.28
#